data_0f71441d68512c606e7cff87f12ba26b
#
_entry.id   0f71441d68512c606e7cff87f12ba26b
#
_cell.length_a   1.000
_cell.length_b   1.000
_cell.length_c   1.000
_cell.angle_alpha   90.00
_cell.angle_beta   90.00
_cell.angle_gamma   90.00
#
_symmetry.space_group_name_H-M   'P 1'
#
loop_
_entity.id
_entity.type
_entity.pdbx_description
1 polymer ?
#
loop_
_entity_poly.entity_id
_entity_poly.type
_entity_poly.pdbx_seq_one_letter_code
_entity_poly.pdbx_strand_id
1 'polypeptide(L)'
;MSKKKKIILCCLAALVVVAAVAAVIVYSKLPHALNYPIDKIEPCAHQTVSVVSQDTDTVTLQKNDDGAFRILMFTDQHLNGDNKTGYKTVDRMVEAIQREQPDLVLVGGDNITSGMNRKRSAQFAEIFEQLGVYWGGVLGNHEGDNKYSITRTEMVGIFSSHAHCVMLPGPADIDGDCNYVIRLLDKDGNLVKTIFCLDTFDEISDETAASLTLYDKRTPYDGAHENQVQWYREKAEALKETDGNYESILLIHIPLHAYDEAIESEAFLYGDKREDICSTVYDNGLFDAIQDVGVTQIVFCGHDHLNNFGVQNKGVLLSYIEPSGYGAYGMDRRGAPESEWLQGYTRLDLLPDGVIAQDQIRYAEVFGD
;
A
#
# COMPACT_ATOMS: atom_id res chain seq x y z
N MET A 1 -10.19 -49.65 -41.55
CA MET A 1 -10.78 -48.31 -41.31
C MET A 1 -11.01 -47.63 -42.64
N SER A 2 -12.24 -47.15 -42.93
CA SER A 2 -12.57 -46.49 -44.22
C SER A 2 -11.78 -45.18 -44.38
N LYS A 3 -11.50 -44.75 -45.63
CA LYS A 3 -10.84 -43.44 -45.88
C LYS A 3 -11.52 -42.27 -45.14
N LYS A 4 -12.85 -42.25 -45.08
CA LYS A 4 -13.61 -41.24 -44.32
C LYS A 4 -13.28 -41.27 -42.79
N LYS A 5 -13.20 -42.44 -42.18
CA LYS A 5 -12.81 -42.58 -40.77
C LYS A 5 -11.38 -42.10 -40.46
N LYS A 6 -10.45 -42.34 -41.39
CA LYS A 6 -9.07 -41.83 -41.27
C LYS A 6 -9.01 -40.30 -41.37
N ILE A 7 -9.75 -39.70 -42.29
CA ILE A 7 -9.84 -38.21 -42.45
C ILE A 7 -10.44 -37.60 -41.18
N ILE A 8 -11.54 -38.13 -40.66
CA ILE A 8 -12.18 -37.62 -39.42
C ILE A 8 -11.19 -37.71 -38.25
N LEU A 9 -10.46 -38.80 -38.10
CA LEU A 9 -9.49 -38.98 -37.06
C LEU A 9 -8.33 -37.96 -37.14
N CYS A 10 -7.83 -37.74 -38.38
CA CYS A 10 -6.81 -36.72 -38.61
C CYS A 10 -7.32 -35.29 -38.31
N CYS A 11 -8.56 -34.96 -38.67
CA CYS A 11 -9.15 -33.66 -38.37
C CYS A 11 -9.35 -33.47 -36.87
N LEU A 12 -9.77 -34.51 -36.16
CA LEU A 12 -9.90 -34.48 -34.70
C LEU A 12 -8.55 -34.31 -34.00
N ALA A 13 -7.51 -35.03 -34.48
CA ALA A 13 -6.16 -34.88 -33.94
C ALA A 13 -5.60 -33.47 -34.21
N ALA A 14 -5.83 -32.91 -35.39
CA ALA A 14 -5.44 -31.53 -35.68
C ALA A 14 -6.16 -30.51 -34.78
N LEU A 15 -7.46 -30.69 -34.54
CA LEU A 15 -8.25 -29.85 -33.63
C LEU A 15 -7.72 -29.90 -32.18
N VAL A 16 -7.36 -31.10 -31.70
CA VAL A 16 -6.77 -31.26 -30.38
C VAL A 16 -5.42 -30.55 -30.29
N VAL A 17 -4.58 -30.65 -31.33
CA VAL A 17 -3.29 -29.95 -31.37
C VAL A 17 -3.49 -28.43 -31.38
N VAL A 18 -4.42 -27.92 -32.18
CA VAL A 18 -4.73 -26.49 -32.22
C VAL A 18 -5.25 -26.01 -30.85
N ALA A 19 -6.15 -26.77 -30.22
CA ALA A 19 -6.65 -26.45 -28.90
C ALA A 19 -5.55 -26.48 -27.82
N ALA A 20 -4.64 -27.45 -27.88
CA ALA A 20 -3.47 -27.52 -26.98
C ALA A 20 -2.52 -26.34 -27.18
N VAL A 21 -2.21 -25.98 -28.43
CA VAL A 21 -1.37 -24.81 -28.74
C VAL A 21 -2.05 -23.51 -28.27
N ALA A 22 -3.35 -23.36 -28.52
CA ALA A 22 -4.10 -22.21 -28.03
C ALA A 22 -4.10 -22.14 -26.50
N ALA A 23 -4.28 -23.27 -25.82
CA ALA A 23 -4.20 -23.35 -24.37
C ALA A 23 -2.80 -22.98 -23.83
N VAL A 24 -1.73 -23.43 -24.48
CA VAL A 24 -0.34 -23.05 -24.13
C VAL A 24 -0.13 -21.56 -24.34
N ILE A 25 -0.61 -20.97 -25.45
CA ILE A 25 -0.49 -19.55 -25.73
C ILE A 25 -1.28 -18.73 -24.70
N VAL A 26 -2.51 -19.15 -24.36
CA VAL A 26 -3.30 -18.50 -23.30
C VAL A 26 -2.58 -18.63 -21.96
N TYR A 27 -2.14 -19.82 -21.61
CA TYR A 27 -1.41 -20.07 -20.36
C TYR A 27 -0.12 -19.22 -20.26
N SER A 28 0.65 -19.10 -21.37
CA SER A 28 1.87 -18.28 -21.38
C SER A 28 1.61 -16.77 -21.28
N LYS A 29 0.37 -16.32 -21.55
CA LYS A 29 -0.05 -14.92 -21.39
C LYS A 29 -0.76 -14.64 -20.07
N LEU A 30 -1.09 -15.69 -19.29
CA LEU A 30 -1.62 -15.48 -17.96
C LEU A 30 -0.51 -14.95 -17.04
N PRO A 31 -0.83 -13.99 -16.17
CA PRO A 31 0.12 -13.52 -15.17
C PRO A 31 0.50 -14.68 -14.25
N HIS A 32 1.74 -15.14 -14.37
CA HIS A 32 2.27 -16.22 -13.54
C HIS A 32 2.63 -15.69 -12.16
N ALA A 33 2.74 -16.61 -11.19
CA ALA A 33 3.34 -16.29 -9.91
C ALA A 33 4.73 -15.67 -10.09
N LEU A 34 5.11 -14.79 -9.20
CA LEU A 34 6.46 -14.27 -9.12
C LEU A 34 7.41 -15.44 -8.86
N ASN A 35 8.31 -15.77 -9.79
CA ASN A 35 9.29 -16.83 -9.61
C ASN A 35 10.53 -16.37 -8.83
N TYR A 36 10.33 -15.43 -7.93
CA TYR A 36 11.37 -14.89 -7.07
C TYR A 36 11.80 -15.95 -6.03
N PRO A 37 13.10 -16.10 -5.75
CA PRO A 37 13.60 -17.10 -4.81
C PRO A 37 13.43 -16.64 -3.35
N ILE A 38 12.17 -16.52 -2.90
CA ILE A 38 11.80 -16.02 -1.57
C ILE A 38 12.48 -16.80 -0.46
N ASP A 39 12.62 -18.12 -0.63
CA ASP A 39 13.30 -19.04 0.28
C ASP A 39 14.81 -18.74 0.48
N LYS A 40 15.37 -17.82 -0.30
CA LYS A 40 16.77 -17.37 -0.18
C LYS A 40 16.92 -15.99 0.42
N ILE A 41 15.83 -15.36 0.80
CA ILE A 41 15.88 -14.09 1.52
C ILE A 41 16.44 -14.35 2.91
N GLU A 42 17.54 -13.67 3.25
CA GLU A 42 18.09 -13.72 4.60
C GLU A 42 17.23 -12.86 5.54
N PRO A 43 16.91 -13.35 6.74
CA PRO A 43 16.10 -12.59 7.69
C PRO A 43 16.83 -11.36 8.22
N CYS A 44 16.07 -10.38 8.71
CA CYS A 44 16.61 -9.25 9.47
C CYS A 44 17.32 -9.74 10.74
N ALA A 45 18.36 -9.01 11.16
CA ALA A 45 19.23 -9.45 12.26
C ALA A 45 18.52 -9.45 13.62
N HIS A 46 17.56 -8.54 13.82
CA HIS A 46 16.86 -8.37 15.08
C HIS A 46 15.39 -8.03 14.86
N GLN A 47 14.51 -8.74 15.57
CA GLN A 47 13.13 -8.31 15.75
C GLN A 47 13.03 -7.61 17.11
N THR A 48 12.86 -6.30 17.06
CA THR A 48 12.85 -5.43 18.25
C THR A 48 11.44 -5.13 18.76
N VAL A 49 10.43 -5.73 18.15
CA VAL A 49 9.02 -5.45 18.40
C VAL A 49 8.23 -6.75 18.57
N SER A 50 7.17 -6.70 19.34
CA SER A 50 6.20 -7.80 19.49
C SER A 50 4.76 -7.30 19.50
N VAL A 51 3.83 -8.12 18.99
CA VAL A 51 2.39 -7.88 19.14
C VAL A 51 1.98 -8.21 20.56
N VAL A 52 1.46 -7.24 21.32
CA VAL A 52 1.03 -7.40 22.71
C VAL A 52 -0.48 -7.48 22.87
N SER A 53 -1.24 -6.95 21.91
CA SER A 53 -2.70 -7.12 21.84
C SER A 53 -3.20 -6.95 20.41
N GLN A 54 -4.34 -7.58 20.14
CA GLN A 54 -5.07 -7.44 18.88
C GLN A 54 -6.55 -7.71 19.11
N ASP A 55 -7.40 -6.88 18.50
CA ASP A 55 -8.84 -7.07 18.44
C ASP A 55 -9.36 -6.95 16.98
N THR A 56 -10.60 -6.60 16.77
CA THR A 56 -11.23 -6.57 15.44
C THR A 56 -10.62 -5.50 14.53
N ASP A 57 -10.26 -4.34 15.08
CA ASP A 57 -9.79 -3.18 14.33
C ASP A 57 -8.57 -2.48 14.94
N THR A 58 -7.94 -3.08 15.94
CA THR A 58 -6.76 -2.50 16.58
C THR A 58 -5.72 -3.56 16.86
N VAL A 59 -4.48 -3.28 16.48
CA VAL A 59 -3.31 -4.07 16.87
C VAL A 59 -2.32 -3.17 17.63
N THR A 60 -1.71 -3.71 18.66
CA THR A 60 -0.72 -2.99 19.46
C THR A 60 0.63 -3.68 19.36
N LEU A 61 1.62 -2.94 18.91
CA LEU A 61 3.02 -3.33 18.85
C LEU A 61 3.78 -2.66 19.99
N GLN A 62 4.61 -3.43 20.69
CA GLN A 62 5.48 -2.90 21.72
C GLN A 62 6.94 -3.13 21.40
N LYS A 63 7.76 -2.09 21.55
CA LYS A 63 9.20 -2.16 21.36
C LYS A 63 9.86 -2.86 22.54
N ASN A 64 10.95 -3.58 22.28
CA ASN A 64 11.68 -4.35 23.30
C ASN A 64 12.96 -3.64 23.78
N ASP A 65 13.32 -2.52 23.18
CA ASP A 65 14.52 -1.74 23.48
C ASP A 65 14.25 -0.22 23.56
N ASP A 66 15.27 0.56 23.91
CA ASP A 66 15.19 2.03 24.10
C ASP A 66 15.39 2.82 22.78
N GLY A 67 15.51 2.17 21.63
CA GLY A 67 15.72 2.83 20.34
C GLY A 67 14.50 3.57 19.83
N ALA A 68 14.69 4.39 18.80
CA ALA A 68 13.59 4.94 18.02
C ALA A 68 12.74 3.81 17.42
N PHE A 69 11.44 4.06 17.25
CA PHE A 69 10.57 3.14 16.53
C PHE A 69 10.71 3.44 15.03
N ARG A 70 11.40 2.55 14.29
CA ARG A 70 11.68 2.75 12.84
C ARG A 70 10.61 2.12 11.99
N ILE A 71 10.04 2.91 11.08
CA ILE A 71 9.06 2.47 10.10
C ILE A 71 9.62 2.71 8.70
N LEU A 72 9.55 1.71 7.82
CA LEU A 72 9.72 1.91 6.38
C LEU A 72 8.37 1.85 5.69
N MET A 73 8.16 2.77 4.76
CA MET A 73 6.94 2.85 3.96
C MET A 73 7.28 2.63 2.48
N PHE A 74 6.55 1.73 1.85
CA PHE A 74 6.62 1.44 0.42
C PHE A 74 5.23 1.62 -0.16
N THR A 75 5.12 2.12 -1.39
CA THR A 75 3.86 2.24 -2.11
C THR A 75 4.04 1.96 -3.59
N ASP A 76 2.97 1.63 -4.29
CA ASP A 76 2.95 1.51 -5.75
C ASP A 76 3.98 0.51 -6.29
N GLN A 77 4.13 -0.65 -5.62
CA GLN A 77 5.05 -1.71 -6.04
C GLN A 77 4.66 -2.32 -7.38
N HIS A 78 3.37 -2.34 -7.70
CA HIS A 78 2.80 -2.85 -8.93
C HIS A 78 3.40 -4.19 -9.37
N LEU A 79 3.42 -5.18 -8.49
CA LEU A 79 3.88 -6.52 -8.82
C LEU A 79 2.94 -7.15 -9.83
N ASN A 80 3.22 -6.90 -11.09
CA ASN A 80 2.47 -7.42 -12.25
C ASN A 80 3.03 -8.78 -12.74
N GLY A 81 2.62 -9.25 -13.91
CA GLY A 81 3.11 -10.50 -14.50
C GLY A 81 4.55 -10.46 -15.02
N ASP A 82 5.21 -9.29 -15.05
CA ASP A 82 6.57 -9.15 -15.53
C ASP A 82 7.59 -9.50 -14.44
N ASN A 83 8.27 -10.63 -14.61
CA ASN A 83 9.27 -11.07 -13.65
C ASN A 83 10.48 -10.12 -13.57
N LYS A 84 10.84 -9.41 -14.65
CA LYS A 84 12.02 -8.54 -14.65
C LYS A 84 11.82 -7.34 -13.74
N THR A 85 10.74 -6.58 -13.94
CA THR A 85 10.43 -5.40 -13.11
C THR A 85 10.00 -5.80 -11.71
N GLY A 86 9.22 -6.88 -11.57
CA GLY A 86 8.82 -7.41 -10.27
C GLY A 86 10.02 -7.90 -9.44
N TYR A 87 11.01 -8.55 -10.06
CA TYR A 87 12.23 -8.96 -9.34
C TYR A 87 13.02 -7.75 -8.85
N LYS A 88 13.23 -6.75 -9.72
CA LYS A 88 13.93 -5.52 -9.34
C LYS A 88 13.23 -4.82 -8.18
N THR A 89 11.90 -4.72 -8.21
CA THR A 89 11.11 -4.14 -7.12
C THR A 89 11.34 -4.90 -5.80
N VAL A 90 11.23 -6.25 -5.83
CA VAL A 90 11.44 -7.06 -4.63
C VAL A 90 12.88 -6.98 -4.12
N ASP A 91 13.89 -7.05 -5.02
CA ASP A 91 15.30 -6.91 -4.64
C ASP A 91 15.53 -5.61 -3.86
N ARG A 92 15.03 -4.48 -4.37
CA ARG A 92 15.21 -3.16 -3.74
C ARG A 92 14.47 -3.05 -2.40
N MET A 93 13.24 -3.59 -2.31
CA MET A 93 12.52 -3.65 -1.04
C MET A 93 13.28 -4.47 0.00
N VAL A 94 13.73 -5.67 -0.37
CA VAL A 94 14.49 -6.56 0.52
C VAL A 94 15.80 -5.90 0.98
N GLU A 95 16.57 -5.32 0.05
CA GLU A 95 17.81 -4.60 0.36
C GLU A 95 17.57 -3.41 1.30
N ALA A 96 16.50 -2.64 1.06
CA ALA A 96 16.13 -1.52 1.93
C ALA A 96 15.76 -1.99 3.35
N ILE A 97 14.94 -3.03 3.47
CA ILE A 97 14.53 -3.59 4.76
C ILE A 97 15.75 -4.17 5.51
N GLN A 98 16.59 -4.91 4.81
CA GLN A 98 17.82 -5.49 5.42
C GLN A 98 18.84 -4.41 5.82
N ARG A 99 18.92 -3.31 5.08
CA ARG A 99 19.79 -2.18 5.40
C ARG A 99 19.30 -1.41 6.63
N GLU A 100 18.03 -1.05 6.61
CA GLU A 100 17.45 -0.13 7.60
C GLU A 100 17.00 -0.84 8.89
N GLN A 101 16.78 -2.17 8.84
CA GLN A 101 16.35 -2.98 9.99
C GLN A 101 15.14 -2.35 10.70
N PRO A 102 13.98 -2.16 10.01
CA PRO A 102 12.83 -1.49 10.59
C PRO A 102 12.12 -2.35 11.64
N ASP A 103 11.42 -1.68 12.54
CA ASP A 103 10.48 -2.30 13.50
C ASP A 103 9.15 -2.67 12.84
N LEU A 104 8.75 -1.89 11.83
CA LEU A 104 7.50 -2.06 11.09
C LEU A 104 7.70 -1.65 9.63
N VAL A 105 7.10 -2.40 8.72
CA VAL A 105 6.96 -2.00 7.32
C VAL A 105 5.49 -1.66 7.04
N LEU A 106 5.23 -0.52 6.40
CA LEU A 106 3.92 -0.14 5.93
C LEU A 106 3.87 -0.12 4.41
N VAL A 107 2.82 -0.69 3.82
CA VAL A 107 2.57 -0.63 2.39
C VAL A 107 1.39 0.30 2.10
N GLY A 108 1.62 1.26 1.22
CA GLY A 108 0.68 2.35 0.89
C GLY A 108 -0.32 2.02 -0.21
N GLY A 109 -0.46 0.75 -0.62
CA GLY A 109 -1.38 0.33 -1.68
C GLY A 109 -0.69 0.13 -3.05
N ASP A 110 -1.47 -0.35 -4.03
CA ASP A 110 -1.02 -0.73 -5.36
C ASP A 110 0.16 -1.72 -5.34
N ASN A 111 0.05 -2.68 -4.44
CA ASN A 111 1.08 -3.68 -4.22
C ASN A 111 1.10 -4.70 -5.37
N ILE A 112 -0.09 -5.13 -5.82
CA ILE A 112 -0.24 -6.23 -6.78
C ILE A 112 -1.29 -5.87 -7.84
N THR A 113 -0.86 -5.71 -9.09
CA THR A 113 -1.68 -5.23 -10.20
C THR A 113 -1.93 -6.29 -11.28
N SER A 114 -1.88 -7.57 -10.95
CA SER A 114 -2.06 -8.65 -11.92
C SER A 114 -3.36 -9.41 -11.71
N GLY A 115 -4.00 -9.82 -12.80
CA GLY A 115 -5.05 -10.83 -12.74
C GLY A 115 -4.52 -12.18 -12.22
N MET A 116 -5.40 -13.02 -11.67
CA MET A 116 -5.03 -14.30 -11.03
C MET A 116 -4.01 -14.09 -9.88
N ASN A 117 -4.17 -13.03 -9.13
CA ASN A 117 -3.21 -12.50 -8.17
C ASN A 117 -3.14 -13.26 -6.82
N ARG A 118 -4.03 -14.26 -6.57
CA ARG A 118 -4.06 -15.03 -5.29
C ARG A 118 -2.68 -15.55 -4.88
N LYS A 119 -1.96 -16.20 -5.80
CA LYS A 119 -0.65 -16.74 -5.49
C LYS A 119 0.39 -15.65 -5.27
N ARG A 120 0.27 -14.55 -5.99
CA ARG A 120 1.18 -13.41 -5.87
C ARG A 120 0.96 -12.67 -4.55
N SER A 121 -0.28 -12.54 -4.10
CA SER A 121 -0.58 -12.00 -2.78
C SER A 121 0.06 -12.81 -1.65
N ALA A 122 -0.05 -14.15 -1.72
CA ALA A 122 0.63 -15.02 -0.78
C ALA A 122 2.16 -14.89 -0.84
N GLN A 123 2.73 -14.78 -2.04
CA GLN A 123 4.18 -14.59 -2.21
C GLN A 123 4.66 -13.22 -1.72
N PHE A 124 3.84 -12.18 -1.88
CA PHE A 124 4.14 -10.86 -1.35
C PHE A 124 4.24 -10.89 0.18
N ALA A 125 3.26 -11.50 0.84
CA ALA A 125 3.29 -11.69 2.29
C ALA A 125 4.48 -12.55 2.75
N GLU A 126 4.81 -13.61 2.00
CA GLU A 126 5.93 -14.51 2.31
C GLU A 126 7.29 -13.79 2.30
N ILE A 127 7.46 -12.71 1.53
CA ILE A 127 8.69 -11.89 1.55
C ILE A 127 8.93 -11.33 2.97
N PHE A 128 7.91 -10.79 3.61
CA PHE A 128 8.02 -10.23 4.97
C PHE A 128 8.17 -11.33 6.03
N GLU A 129 7.54 -12.50 5.82
CA GLU A 129 7.74 -13.66 6.70
C GLU A 129 9.20 -14.13 6.68
N GLN A 130 9.82 -14.23 5.50
CA GLN A 130 11.22 -14.60 5.37
C GLN A 130 12.15 -13.53 5.98
N LEU A 131 11.82 -12.26 5.84
CA LEU A 131 12.56 -11.17 6.49
C LEU A 131 12.38 -11.16 8.01
N GLY A 132 11.32 -11.75 8.54
CA GLY A 132 10.99 -11.76 9.96
C GLY A 132 10.64 -10.36 10.49
N VAL A 133 9.99 -9.51 9.67
CA VAL A 133 9.63 -8.13 10.01
C VAL A 133 8.11 -7.98 10.03
N TYR A 134 7.58 -7.28 11.05
CA TYR A 134 6.16 -6.94 11.06
C TYR A 134 5.82 -5.97 9.94
N TRP A 135 4.65 -6.19 9.32
CA TRP A 135 4.19 -5.34 8.23
C TRP A 135 2.66 -5.22 8.22
N GLY A 136 2.19 -4.10 7.68
CA GLY A 136 0.78 -3.80 7.48
C GLY A 136 0.62 -2.73 6.41
N GLY A 137 -0.54 -2.10 6.32
CA GLY A 137 -0.77 -1.00 5.38
C GLY A 137 -2.18 -1.00 4.82
N VAL A 138 -2.33 -0.47 3.62
CA VAL A 138 -3.61 -0.35 2.92
C VAL A 138 -3.54 -0.97 1.53
N LEU A 139 -4.70 -1.18 0.92
CA LEU A 139 -4.84 -1.52 -0.49
C LEU A 139 -4.96 -0.24 -1.33
N GLY A 140 -4.52 -0.30 -2.59
CA GLY A 140 -4.70 0.78 -3.56
C GLY A 140 -5.84 0.48 -4.53
N ASN A 141 -5.93 1.25 -5.62
CA ASN A 141 -7.01 1.10 -6.58
C ASN A 141 -6.76 -0.03 -7.60
N HIS A 142 -5.53 -0.50 -7.74
CA HIS A 142 -5.19 -1.55 -8.72
C HIS A 142 -5.24 -2.98 -8.19
N GLU A 143 -5.51 -3.23 -6.93
CA GLU A 143 -5.64 -4.58 -6.37
C GLU A 143 -6.82 -5.38 -6.96
N GLY A 144 -7.87 -4.68 -7.43
CA GLY A 144 -9.08 -5.26 -8.01
C GLY A 144 -9.22 -5.20 -9.53
N ASP A 145 -8.31 -4.60 -10.27
CA ASP A 145 -8.42 -4.21 -11.69
C ASP A 145 -8.85 -5.30 -12.67
N ASN A 146 -8.59 -6.53 -12.38
CA ASN A 146 -8.80 -7.59 -13.35
C ASN A 146 -9.95 -8.50 -12.90
N LYS A 147 -10.87 -8.80 -13.81
CA LYS A 147 -11.99 -9.73 -13.55
C LYS A 147 -11.58 -11.13 -13.06
N TYR A 148 -10.31 -11.48 -13.14
CA TYR A 148 -9.74 -12.73 -12.62
C TYR A 148 -8.94 -12.52 -11.33
N SER A 149 -8.93 -11.30 -10.80
CA SER A 149 -8.38 -11.02 -9.48
C SER A 149 -9.26 -11.63 -8.39
N ILE A 150 -8.64 -11.95 -7.26
CA ILE A 150 -9.37 -12.17 -6.02
C ILE A 150 -9.98 -10.86 -5.55
N THR A 151 -10.97 -10.92 -4.68
CA THR A 151 -11.54 -9.72 -4.05
C THR A 151 -10.52 -9.07 -3.12
N ARG A 152 -10.71 -7.78 -2.83
CA ARG A 152 -9.91 -7.03 -1.84
C ARG A 152 -9.99 -7.74 -0.47
N THR A 153 -11.20 -8.14 -0.03
CA THR A 153 -11.42 -8.93 1.20
C THR A 153 -10.60 -10.23 1.23
N GLU A 154 -10.59 -10.99 0.10
CA GLU A 154 -9.78 -12.20 0.00
C GLU A 154 -8.28 -11.91 0.08
N MET A 155 -7.84 -10.78 -0.47
CA MET A 155 -6.43 -10.36 -0.43
C MET A 155 -6.01 -10.02 0.99
N VAL A 156 -6.78 -9.21 1.71
CA VAL A 156 -6.55 -8.91 3.13
C VAL A 156 -6.54 -10.19 3.95
N GLY A 157 -7.49 -11.13 3.67
CA GLY A 157 -7.51 -12.44 4.33
C GLY A 157 -6.26 -13.28 4.09
N ILE A 158 -5.66 -13.21 2.89
CA ILE A 158 -4.37 -13.86 2.61
C ILE A 158 -3.26 -13.18 3.39
N PHE A 159 -3.17 -11.87 3.36
CA PHE A 159 -2.14 -11.10 4.07
C PHE A 159 -2.19 -11.37 5.57
N SER A 160 -3.35 -11.19 6.21
CA SER A 160 -3.55 -11.38 7.64
C SER A 160 -3.43 -12.83 8.13
N SER A 161 -3.36 -13.81 7.22
CA SER A 161 -3.07 -15.20 7.58
C SER A 161 -1.58 -15.47 7.89
N HIS A 162 -0.69 -14.50 7.65
CA HIS A 162 0.74 -14.60 7.90
C HIS A 162 1.09 -14.03 9.28
N ALA A 163 2.06 -14.65 9.95
CA ALA A 163 2.34 -14.35 11.37
C ALA A 163 2.89 -12.94 11.62
N HIS A 164 3.63 -12.38 10.66
CA HIS A 164 4.18 -11.03 10.77
C HIS A 164 3.26 -9.95 10.16
N CYS A 165 2.12 -10.31 9.58
CA CYS A 165 1.17 -9.34 9.07
C CYS A 165 0.29 -8.80 10.20
N VAL A 166 0.26 -7.48 10.36
CA VAL A 166 -0.59 -6.78 11.34
C VAL A 166 -1.77 -6.06 10.67
N MET A 167 -1.98 -6.28 9.38
CA MET A 167 -3.15 -5.77 8.67
C MET A 167 -4.42 -6.47 9.15
N LEU A 168 -5.45 -5.69 9.45
CA LEU A 168 -6.76 -6.19 9.87
C LEU A 168 -7.82 -5.81 8.84
N PRO A 169 -8.85 -6.63 8.66
CA PRO A 169 -9.96 -6.27 7.76
C PRO A 169 -10.76 -5.06 8.26
N GLY A 170 -10.79 -4.83 9.57
CA GLY A 170 -11.62 -3.81 10.18
C GLY A 170 -13.03 -4.29 10.54
N PRO A 171 -13.89 -3.40 11.08
CA PRO A 171 -15.26 -3.73 11.45
C PRO A 171 -16.10 -4.08 10.21
N ALA A 172 -16.94 -5.11 10.31
CA ALA A 172 -17.71 -5.66 9.19
C ALA A 172 -18.85 -4.75 8.70
N ASP A 173 -19.20 -3.74 9.46
CA ASP A 173 -20.24 -2.73 9.17
C ASP A 173 -19.67 -1.41 8.66
N ILE A 174 -18.36 -1.31 8.48
CA ILE A 174 -17.67 -0.18 7.89
C ILE A 174 -17.22 -0.57 6.48
N ASP A 175 -17.50 0.28 5.50
CA ASP A 175 -17.10 0.07 4.11
C ASP A 175 -15.58 -0.01 3.97
N GLY A 176 -15.09 -0.83 3.01
CA GLY A 176 -13.67 -1.04 2.76
C GLY A 176 -13.09 -2.25 3.51
N ASP A 177 -11.87 -2.62 3.14
CA ASP A 177 -11.27 -3.92 3.49
C ASP A 177 -10.01 -3.83 4.37
N CYS A 178 -9.64 -2.67 4.89
CA CYS A 178 -8.48 -2.50 5.77
C CYS A 178 -8.57 -1.20 6.59
N ASN A 179 -9.70 -1.04 7.30
CA ASN A 179 -9.89 0.09 8.22
C ASN A 179 -9.50 -0.35 9.64
N TYR A 180 -8.31 0.02 10.09
CA TYR A 180 -7.81 -0.43 11.37
C TYR A 180 -6.77 0.54 11.96
N VAL A 181 -6.37 0.28 13.19
CA VAL A 181 -5.43 1.09 13.97
C VAL A 181 -4.24 0.24 14.40
N ILE A 182 -3.03 0.79 14.24
CA ILE A 182 -1.80 0.27 14.84
C ILE A 182 -1.40 1.21 15.97
N ARG A 183 -1.28 0.69 17.18
CA ARG A 183 -0.75 1.41 18.35
C ARG A 183 0.68 0.98 18.58
N LEU A 184 1.59 1.94 18.67
CA LEU A 184 3.01 1.72 18.87
C LEU A 184 3.38 2.12 20.29
N LEU A 185 3.86 1.17 21.09
CA LEU A 185 4.30 1.39 22.46
C LEU A 185 5.82 1.31 22.55
N ASP A 186 6.39 2.11 23.45
CA ASP A 186 7.79 1.93 23.88
C ASP A 186 7.97 0.66 24.73
N LYS A 187 9.21 0.39 25.14
CA LYS A 187 9.53 -0.78 25.99
C LYS A 187 8.83 -0.77 27.35
N ASP A 188 8.46 0.39 27.85
CA ASP A 188 7.81 0.57 29.16
C ASP A 188 6.28 0.56 29.06
N GLY A 189 5.74 0.40 27.83
CA GLY A 189 4.31 0.34 27.54
C GLY A 189 3.65 1.70 27.36
N ASN A 190 4.42 2.79 27.23
CA ASN A 190 3.85 4.09 26.92
C ASN A 190 3.57 4.22 25.42
N LEU A 191 2.48 4.89 25.07
CA LEU A 191 2.12 5.14 23.68
C LEU A 191 3.10 6.12 23.02
N VAL A 192 3.74 5.67 21.94
CA VAL A 192 4.65 6.50 21.11
C VAL A 192 3.87 7.16 19.99
N LYS A 193 3.04 6.39 19.27
CA LYS A 193 2.27 6.88 18.13
C LYS A 193 1.10 5.94 17.82
N THR A 194 0.05 6.49 17.23
CA THR A 194 -1.06 5.75 16.65
C THR A 194 -1.06 5.91 15.14
N ILE A 195 -1.30 4.84 14.40
CA ILE A 195 -1.42 4.87 12.93
C ILE A 195 -2.82 4.38 12.58
N PHE A 196 -3.60 5.23 11.93
CA PHE A 196 -4.85 4.85 11.30
C PHE A 196 -4.55 4.39 9.87
N CYS A 197 -5.03 3.23 9.50
CA CYS A 197 -5.04 2.73 8.12
C CYS A 197 -6.49 2.76 7.63
N LEU A 198 -6.72 3.35 6.46
CA LEU A 198 -8.07 3.53 5.94
C LEU A 198 -8.09 3.25 4.44
N ASP A 199 -8.99 2.36 4.03
CA ASP A 199 -9.17 1.98 2.63
C ASP A 199 -9.84 3.11 1.84
N THR A 200 -9.25 3.49 0.72
CA THR A 200 -9.78 4.51 -0.21
C THR A 200 -10.31 3.91 -1.52
N PHE A 201 -10.51 2.59 -1.54
CA PHE A 201 -11.10 1.82 -2.64
C PHE A 201 -10.32 1.88 -3.96
N ASP A 202 -11.07 1.80 -5.08
CA ASP A 202 -10.61 1.85 -6.46
C ASP A 202 -11.35 2.94 -7.26
N GLU A 203 -11.93 2.59 -8.41
CA GLU A 203 -12.75 3.51 -9.19
C GLU A 203 -14.20 3.52 -8.71
N ILE A 204 -14.80 4.71 -8.70
CA ILE A 204 -16.21 4.87 -8.37
C ILE A 204 -17.11 4.17 -9.41
N SER A 205 -18.15 3.48 -8.97
CA SER A 205 -19.10 2.87 -9.88
C SER A 205 -19.96 3.92 -10.60
N ASP A 206 -20.42 3.60 -11.82
CA ASP A 206 -21.33 4.47 -12.59
C ASP A 206 -22.61 4.81 -11.80
N GLU A 207 -23.12 3.87 -10.97
CA GLU A 207 -24.30 4.06 -10.14
C GLU A 207 -24.01 5.10 -9.02
N THR A 208 -22.90 4.96 -8.34
CA THR A 208 -22.45 5.90 -7.31
C THR A 208 -22.18 7.26 -7.92
N ALA A 209 -21.47 7.32 -9.05
CA ALA A 209 -21.18 8.57 -9.76
C ALA A 209 -22.44 9.35 -10.16
N ALA A 210 -23.53 8.64 -10.51
CA ALA A 210 -24.81 9.28 -10.85
C ALA A 210 -25.54 9.89 -9.65
N SER A 211 -25.26 9.42 -8.44
CA SER A 211 -25.92 9.85 -7.20
C SER A 211 -25.20 10.98 -6.48
N LEU A 212 -23.93 11.22 -6.78
CA LEU A 212 -23.08 12.17 -6.08
C LEU A 212 -22.85 13.47 -6.86
N THR A 213 -22.61 14.55 -6.12
CA THR A 213 -22.02 15.76 -6.68
C THR A 213 -20.51 15.54 -6.77
N LEU A 214 -20.02 15.24 -7.97
CA LEU A 214 -18.62 14.98 -8.20
C LEU A 214 -17.82 16.27 -8.12
N TYR A 215 -16.77 16.25 -7.33
CA TYR A 215 -15.86 17.38 -7.12
C TYR A 215 -14.92 17.55 -8.32
N ASP A 216 -14.23 16.49 -8.71
CA ASP A 216 -13.42 16.43 -9.91
C ASP A 216 -13.92 15.32 -10.86
N LYS A 217 -14.32 15.73 -12.06
CA LYS A 217 -14.78 14.79 -13.10
C LYS A 217 -13.65 14.24 -13.98
N ARG A 218 -12.41 14.65 -13.72
CA ARG A 218 -11.24 14.21 -14.47
C ARG A 218 -10.72 12.86 -14.00
N THR A 219 -10.98 12.53 -12.75
CA THR A 219 -10.54 11.28 -12.12
C THR A 219 -11.74 10.42 -11.74
N PRO A 220 -11.69 9.11 -11.94
CA PRO A 220 -12.79 8.21 -11.59
C PRO A 220 -12.66 7.65 -10.16
N TYR A 221 -11.71 8.14 -9.37
CA TYR A 221 -11.31 7.48 -8.12
C TYR A 221 -12.28 7.70 -6.98
N ASP A 222 -12.57 6.61 -6.28
CA ASP A 222 -13.36 6.59 -5.06
C ASP A 222 -12.59 7.26 -3.90
N GLY A 223 -13.10 7.18 -2.69
CA GLY A 223 -12.49 7.78 -1.50
C GLY A 223 -13.16 7.30 -0.23
N ALA A 224 -12.77 7.84 0.90
CA ALA A 224 -13.36 7.46 2.17
C ALA A 224 -14.89 7.70 2.19
N HIS A 225 -15.66 6.67 2.53
CA HIS A 225 -17.11 6.74 2.65
C HIS A 225 -17.53 7.38 3.99
N GLU A 226 -18.77 7.86 4.07
CA GLU A 226 -19.28 8.53 5.27
C GLU A 226 -19.15 7.68 6.55
N ASN A 227 -19.40 6.38 6.48
CA ASN A 227 -19.29 5.50 7.64
C ASN A 227 -17.82 5.27 8.06
N GLN A 228 -16.86 5.33 7.14
CA GLN A 228 -15.43 5.31 7.47
C GLN A 228 -14.99 6.60 8.16
N VAL A 229 -15.47 7.75 7.68
CA VAL A 229 -15.22 9.05 8.32
C VAL A 229 -15.79 9.08 9.73
N GLN A 230 -16.99 8.56 9.92
CA GLN A 230 -17.61 8.43 11.24
C GLN A 230 -16.83 7.46 12.13
N TRP A 231 -16.42 6.29 11.61
CA TRP A 231 -15.57 5.34 12.33
C TRP A 231 -14.25 5.98 12.78
N TYR A 232 -13.58 6.74 11.88
CA TYR A 232 -12.36 7.46 12.25
C TYR A 232 -12.60 8.41 13.44
N ARG A 233 -13.68 9.23 13.38
CA ARG A 233 -14.04 10.16 14.47
C ARG A 233 -14.25 9.42 15.79
N GLU A 234 -15.12 8.41 15.79
CA GLU A 234 -15.47 7.65 16.99
C GLU A 234 -14.27 6.92 17.58
N LYS A 235 -13.48 6.28 16.72
CA LYS A 235 -12.27 5.56 17.16
C LYS A 235 -11.21 6.51 17.71
N ALA A 236 -10.98 7.63 17.07
CA ALA A 236 -10.01 8.61 17.52
C ALA A 236 -10.42 9.27 18.85
N GLU A 237 -11.71 9.59 19.02
CA GLU A 237 -12.21 10.13 20.29
C GLU A 237 -12.18 9.07 21.42
N ALA A 238 -12.53 7.82 21.14
CA ALA A 238 -12.43 6.73 22.12
C ALA A 238 -10.98 6.51 22.59
N LEU A 239 -10.01 6.63 21.68
CA LEU A 239 -8.59 6.57 22.06
C LEU A 239 -8.14 7.76 22.91
N LYS A 240 -8.72 8.96 22.73
CA LYS A 240 -8.44 10.09 23.64
C LYS A 240 -8.89 9.83 25.07
N GLU A 241 -9.99 9.11 25.26
CA GLU A 241 -10.47 8.75 26.59
C GLU A 241 -9.51 7.81 27.32
N THR A 242 -8.80 6.96 26.59
CA THR A 242 -7.85 5.97 27.14
C THR A 242 -6.43 6.47 27.21
N ASP A 243 -5.95 7.13 26.17
CA ASP A 243 -4.56 7.51 25.97
C ASP A 243 -4.30 9.01 26.21
N GLY A 244 -5.36 9.79 26.47
CA GLY A 244 -5.26 11.24 26.65
C GLY A 244 -4.94 11.95 25.31
N ASN A 245 -4.17 13.03 25.37
CA ASN A 245 -3.69 13.71 24.18
C ASN A 245 -2.59 12.88 23.53
N TYR A 246 -2.95 12.18 22.48
CA TYR A 246 -2.01 11.40 21.66
C TYR A 246 -1.87 12.02 20.26
N GLU A 247 -0.86 11.57 19.56
CA GLU A 247 -0.61 11.98 18.18
C GLU A 247 -0.73 10.78 17.24
N SER A 248 -1.28 11.01 16.04
CA SER A 248 -1.46 9.96 15.06
C SER A 248 -0.96 10.33 13.67
N ILE A 249 -0.80 9.28 12.87
CA ILE A 249 -0.57 9.29 11.44
C ILE A 249 -1.78 8.63 10.79
N LEU A 250 -2.21 9.12 9.64
CA LEU A 250 -3.19 8.45 8.78
C LEU A 250 -2.48 7.95 7.52
N LEU A 251 -2.68 6.68 7.19
CA LEU A 251 -2.23 6.06 5.96
C LEU A 251 -3.44 5.75 5.07
N ILE A 252 -3.41 6.29 3.86
CA ILE A 252 -4.39 6.08 2.78
C ILE A 252 -3.63 5.79 1.49
N HIS A 253 -4.33 5.39 0.43
CA HIS A 253 -3.71 5.25 -0.89
C HIS A 253 -3.98 6.46 -1.78
N ILE A 254 -5.25 6.76 -2.06
CA ILE A 254 -5.66 7.86 -2.94
C ILE A 254 -5.63 9.18 -2.15
N PRO A 255 -4.98 10.24 -2.68
CA PRO A 255 -4.84 11.50 -1.98
C PRO A 255 -6.19 12.22 -1.78
N LEU A 256 -6.31 12.96 -0.67
CA LEU A 256 -7.47 13.80 -0.36
C LEU A 256 -7.42 15.10 -1.17
N HIS A 257 -8.57 15.74 -1.39
CA HIS A 257 -8.64 17.10 -1.96
C HIS A 257 -7.81 18.13 -1.20
N ALA A 258 -7.58 17.91 0.07
CA ALA A 258 -6.73 18.74 0.91
C ALA A 258 -5.30 18.91 0.37
N TYR A 259 -4.80 17.96 -0.45
CA TYR A 259 -3.50 18.09 -1.13
C TYR A 259 -3.57 19.15 -2.25
N ASP A 260 -4.62 19.14 -3.08
CA ASP A 260 -4.84 20.14 -4.12
C ASP A 260 -4.99 21.54 -3.52
N GLU A 261 -5.79 21.66 -2.44
CA GLU A 261 -5.98 22.92 -1.74
C GLU A 261 -4.67 23.47 -1.16
N ALA A 262 -3.84 22.60 -0.59
CA ALA A 262 -2.58 23.00 0.02
C ALA A 262 -1.60 23.57 -0.99
N ILE A 263 -1.43 22.95 -2.15
CA ILE A 263 -0.46 23.40 -3.17
C ILE A 263 -0.81 24.75 -3.82
N GLU A 264 -2.06 25.18 -3.72
CA GLU A 264 -2.48 26.50 -4.20
C GLU A 264 -2.00 27.65 -3.31
N SER A 265 -1.74 27.39 -2.03
CA SER A 265 -1.47 28.41 -1.02
C SER A 265 -0.13 28.25 -0.30
N GLU A 266 0.44 27.04 -0.26
CA GLU A 266 1.60 26.72 0.55
C GLU A 266 2.78 26.24 -0.31
N ALA A 267 3.98 26.50 0.16
CA ALA A 267 5.20 25.96 -0.45
C ALA A 267 5.44 24.53 0.03
N PHE A 268 6.02 23.70 -0.83
CA PHE A 268 6.45 22.35 -0.44
C PHE A 268 7.55 22.45 0.66
N LEU A 269 7.43 21.60 1.66
CA LEU A 269 8.45 21.46 2.68
C LEU A 269 9.64 20.63 2.16
N TYR A 270 9.35 19.68 1.26
CA TYR A 270 10.33 18.84 0.58
C TYR A 270 9.70 18.23 -0.67
N GLY A 271 10.54 17.61 -1.51
CA GLY A 271 10.12 16.87 -2.69
C GLY A 271 9.62 17.73 -3.85
N ASP A 272 9.06 17.07 -4.83
CA ASP A 272 8.60 17.65 -6.08
C ASP A 272 7.21 17.16 -6.46
N LYS A 273 6.41 18.04 -7.05
CA LYS A 273 5.19 17.69 -7.78
C LYS A 273 5.52 17.65 -9.27
N ARG A 274 5.48 16.45 -9.87
CA ARG A 274 5.82 16.24 -11.28
C ARG A 274 4.66 15.73 -12.14
N GLU A 275 3.50 15.50 -11.52
CA GLU A 275 2.24 15.21 -12.20
C GLU A 275 1.05 15.80 -11.43
N ASP A 276 -0.12 15.80 -12.07
CA ASP A 276 -1.35 16.24 -11.41
C ASP A 276 -1.69 15.32 -10.24
N ILE A 277 -2.29 15.88 -9.20
CA ILE A 277 -2.79 15.10 -8.07
C ILE A 277 -4.09 14.44 -8.52
N CYS A 278 -4.14 13.12 -8.45
CA CYS A 278 -5.31 12.34 -8.81
C CYS A 278 -6.14 12.02 -7.56
N SER A 279 -6.70 13.07 -6.95
CA SER A 279 -7.52 12.96 -5.76
C SER A 279 -8.88 12.30 -6.04
N THR A 280 -9.60 11.96 -4.97
CA THR A 280 -10.94 11.35 -5.01
C THR A 280 -11.95 12.24 -5.75
N VAL A 281 -12.98 11.65 -6.39
CA VAL A 281 -13.98 12.41 -7.14
C VAL A 281 -14.98 13.16 -6.26
N TYR A 282 -15.04 12.85 -4.97
CA TYR A 282 -15.91 13.49 -3.98
C TYR A 282 -15.18 13.62 -2.65
N ASP A 283 -15.71 14.46 -1.76
CA ASP A 283 -15.20 14.62 -0.41
C ASP A 283 -16.34 14.37 0.61
N ASN A 284 -16.14 13.38 1.47
CA ASN A 284 -17.05 13.06 2.58
C ASN A 284 -16.58 13.65 3.92
N GLY A 285 -15.69 14.60 3.87
CA GLY A 285 -15.25 15.36 5.04
C GLY A 285 -14.23 14.64 5.92
N LEU A 286 -13.41 13.74 5.35
CA LEU A 286 -12.35 13.08 6.12
C LEU A 286 -11.32 14.10 6.64
N PHE A 287 -10.92 15.07 5.81
CA PHE A 287 -9.99 16.10 6.25
C PHE A 287 -10.58 17.01 7.33
N ASP A 288 -11.87 17.36 7.21
CA ASP A 288 -12.58 18.09 8.27
C ASP A 288 -12.65 17.25 9.57
N ALA A 289 -12.87 15.94 9.47
CA ALA A 289 -12.81 15.04 10.62
C ALA A 289 -11.44 15.06 11.31
N ILE A 290 -10.35 15.03 10.52
CA ILE A 290 -8.99 15.14 11.02
C ILE A 290 -8.79 16.45 11.78
N GLN A 291 -9.26 17.57 11.23
CA GLN A 291 -9.17 18.89 11.86
C GLN A 291 -9.97 18.97 13.16
N ASP A 292 -11.20 18.49 13.16
CA ASP A 292 -12.10 18.54 14.32
C ASP A 292 -11.58 17.69 15.49
N VAL A 293 -11.10 16.48 15.20
CA VAL A 293 -10.55 15.57 16.22
C VAL A 293 -9.17 16.06 16.68
N GLY A 294 -8.32 16.53 15.77
CA GLY A 294 -7.06 17.20 16.08
C GLY A 294 -5.93 16.30 16.59
N VAL A 295 -5.97 14.98 16.34
CA VAL A 295 -4.89 14.05 16.75
C VAL A 295 -3.96 13.67 15.59
N THR A 296 -4.43 13.72 14.33
CA THR A 296 -3.64 13.34 13.17
C THR A 296 -2.73 14.49 12.76
N GLN A 297 -1.44 14.24 12.76
CA GLN A 297 -0.40 15.20 12.41
C GLN A 297 0.08 15.05 10.97
N ILE A 298 0.04 13.82 10.45
CA ILE A 298 0.53 13.49 9.11
C ILE A 298 -0.49 12.59 8.42
N VAL A 299 -0.78 12.89 7.15
CA VAL A 299 -1.48 11.99 6.23
C VAL A 299 -0.49 11.56 5.16
N PHE A 300 -0.30 10.25 5.02
CA PHE A 300 0.50 9.65 3.95
C PHE A 300 -0.39 9.05 2.88
N CYS A 301 -0.02 9.28 1.61
CA CYS A 301 -0.64 8.65 0.46
C CYS A 301 0.40 8.13 -0.55
N GLY A 302 -0.05 7.29 -1.49
CA GLY A 302 0.68 6.87 -2.68
C GLY A 302 0.01 7.38 -3.96
N HIS A 303 -0.25 6.46 -4.91
CA HIS A 303 -1.08 6.64 -6.10
C HIS A 303 -0.43 7.41 -7.25
N ASP A 304 0.10 8.60 -7.04
CA ASP A 304 0.72 9.44 -8.07
C ASP A 304 2.23 9.22 -8.07
N HIS A 305 2.75 8.40 -9.02
CA HIS A 305 4.12 7.89 -8.99
C HIS A 305 5.20 8.92 -9.30
N LEU A 306 4.83 10.14 -9.68
CA LEU A 306 5.78 11.22 -9.99
C LEU A 306 5.70 12.35 -8.98
N ASN A 307 4.97 12.15 -7.88
CA ASN A 307 4.89 13.06 -6.76
C ASN A 307 5.58 12.44 -5.53
N ASN A 308 6.40 13.21 -4.85
CA ASN A 308 7.06 12.82 -3.60
C ASN A 308 7.17 13.98 -2.60
N PHE A 309 6.28 14.96 -2.72
CA PHE A 309 6.31 16.15 -1.89
C PHE A 309 5.59 16.01 -0.56
N GLY A 310 5.96 16.87 0.37
CA GLY A 310 5.21 17.16 1.59
C GLY A 310 4.80 18.62 1.66
N VAL A 311 3.55 18.89 2.03
CA VAL A 311 2.97 20.24 2.15
C VAL A 311 2.10 20.33 3.40
N GLN A 312 2.08 21.48 4.04
CA GLN A 312 1.21 21.73 5.20
C GLN A 312 -0.19 22.18 4.76
N ASN A 313 -1.22 21.67 5.42
CA ASN A 313 -2.57 22.19 5.33
C ASN A 313 -3.17 22.27 6.74
N LYS A 314 -3.49 23.47 7.21
CA LYS A 314 -4.09 23.73 8.54
C LYS A 314 -3.41 22.96 9.69
N GLY A 315 -2.08 22.89 9.66
CA GLY A 315 -1.29 22.22 10.72
C GLY A 315 -1.10 20.72 10.56
N VAL A 316 -1.66 20.10 9.52
CA VAL A 316 -1.43 18.69 9.17
C VAL A 316 -0.44 18.61 8.01
N LEU A 317 0.57 17.76 8.12
CA LEU A 317 1.47 17.44 7.02
C LEU A 317 0.77 16.46 6.06
N LEU A 318 0.62 16.86 4.81
CA LEU A 318 0.17 16.01 3.72
C LEU A 318 1.40 15.56 2.94
N SER A 319 1.68 14.26 2.92
CA SER A 319 2.93 13.71 2.39
C SER A 319 2.67 12.55 1.44
N TYR A 320 3.32 12.58 0.28
CA TYR A 320 3.45 11.37 -0.54
C TYR A 320 4.54 10.45 0.03
N ILE A 321 4.30 9.15 -0.04
CA ILE A 321 5.32 8.12 0.14
C ILE A 321 6.12 8.01 -1.16
N GLU A 322 7.44 7.78 -1.09
CA GLU A 322 8.24 7.50 -2.30
C GLU A 322 7.70 6.26 -3.03
N PRO A 323 7.38 6.34 -4.34
CA PRO A 323 6.95 5.19 -5.11
C PRO A 323 8.05 4.14 -5.15
N SER A 324 7.70 2.88 -4.99
CA SER A 324 8.72 1.84 -4.79
C SER A 324 8.90 0.91 -5.99
N GLY A 325 7.91 0.89 -6.90
CA GLY A 325 7.83 -0.12 -7.94
C GLY A 325 8.43 0.28 -9.29
N TYR A 326 8.93 -0.72 -10.00
CA TYR A 326 9.32 -0.61 -11.42
C TYR A 326 8.24 -1.21 -12.35
N GLY A 327 7.13 -1.67 -11.79
CA GLY A 327 6.05 -2.36 -12.51
C GLY A 327 5.10 -1.46 -13.29
N ALA A 328 4.94 -0.20 -12.86
CA ALA A 328 4.05 0.80 -13.47
C ALA A 328 4.82 1.90 -14.21
N TYR A 329 4.18 3.04 -14.42
CA TYR A 329 4.85 4.20 -14.97
C TYR A 329 5.75 4.86 -13.92
N GLY A 330 6.80 5.55 -14.38
CA GLY A 330 7.75 6.24 -13.52
C GLY A 330 8.70 7.11 -14.35
N MET A 331 9.63 7.78 -13.71
CA MET A 331 10.63 8.62 -14.39
C MET A 331 11.57 7.80 -15.28
N ASP A 332 11.85 6.54 -14.91
CA ASP A 332 12.61 5.58 -15.69
C ASP A 332 11.97 5.33 -17.07
N ARG A 333 10.65 5.17 -17.13
CA ARG A 333 9.89 4.97 -18.37
C ARG A 333 9.72 6.23 -19.20
N ARG A 334 9.87 7.40 -18.59
CA ARG A 334 9.89 8.69 -19.30
C ARG A 334 11.26 9.02 -19.90
N GLY A 335 12.26 8.15 -19.73
CA GLY A 335 13.62 8.34 -20.24
C GLY A 335 14.44 9.38 -19.46
N ALA A 336 14.05 9.68 -18.24
CA ALA A 336 14.79 10.53 -17.35
C ALA A 336 16.11 9.82 -16.92
N PRO A 337 17.17 10.59 -16.65
CA PRO A 337 18.37 10.00 -16.07
C PRO A 337 18.09 9.41 -14.69
N GLU A 338 18.84 8.40 -14.32
CA GLU A 338 18.68 7.64 -13.07
C GLU A 338 18.67 8.55 -11.82
N SER A 339 19.45 9.60 -11.82
CA SER A 339 19.49 10.59 -10.74
C SER A 339 18.15 11.33 -10.52
N GLU A 340 17.21 11.20 -11.43
CA GLU A 340 15.86 11.79 -11.35
C GLU A 340 14.78 10.77 -11.03
N TRP A 341 15.12 9.49 -10.95
CA TRP A 341 14.14 8.44 -10.61
C TRP A 341 13.69 8.59 -9.17
N LEU A 342 12.38 8.44 -8.94
CA LEU A 342 11.78 8.56 -7.62
C LEU A 342 11.64 7.22 -6.91
N GLN A 343 11.89 6.08 -7.59
CA GLN A 343 11.73 4.78 -6.95
C GLN A 343 12.58 4.69 -5.69
N GLY A 344 11.91 4.42 -4.57
CA GLY A 344 12.53 4.46 -3.27
C GLY A 344 11.63 3.98 -2.13
N TYR A 345 11.85 4.53 -0.97
CA TYR A 345 11.05 4.31 0.23
C TYR A 345 11.08 5.52 1.14
N THR A 346 10.04 5.67 1.95
CA THR A 346 10.01 6.68 3.01
C THR A 346 10.37 6.03 4.34
N ARG A 347 11.31 6.62 5.08
CA ARG A 347 11.69 6.19 6.42
C ARG A 347 11.16 7.17 7.45
N LEU A 348 10.54 6.62 8.51
CA LEU A 348 10.17 7.37 9.70
C LEU A 348 10.91 6.79 10.89
N ASP A 349 11.59 7.64 11.63
CA ASP A 349 12.13 7.32 12.95
C ASP A 349 11.32 8.12 13.99
N LEU A 350 10.50 7.40 14.78
CA LEU A 350 9.76 7.97 15.90
C LEU A 350 10.66 7.96 17.12
N LEU A 351 11.18 9.12 17.45
CA LEU A 351 12.13 9.28 18.54
C LEU A 351 11.43 9.26 19.92
N PRO A 352 12.11 8.88 20.99
CA PRO A 352 11.52 8.81 22.32
C PRO A 352 10.99 10.16 22.86
N ASP A 353 11.46 11.27 22.32
CA ASP A 353 10.99 12.63 22.65
C ASP A 353 9.75 13.07 21.85
N GLY A 354 9.18 12.16 21.03
CA GLY A 354 8.00 12.41 20.18
C GLY A 354 8.32 13.05 18.84
N VAL A 355 9.58 13.38 18.55
CA VAL A 355 9.98 13.93 17.25
C VAL A 355 9.91 12.83 16.19
N ILE A 356 9.38 13.19 15.03
CA ILE A 356 9.38 12.34 13.84
C ILE A 356 10.48 12.83 12.92
N ALA A 357 11.49 11.99 12.69
CA ALA A 357 12.45 12.20 11.61
C ALA A 357 11.94 11.45 10.37
N GLN A 358 11.73 12.15 9.27
CA GLN A 358 11.26 11.60 8.01
C GLN A 358 12.28 11.83 6.91
N ASP A 359 12.61 10.77 6.19
CA ASP A 359 13.50 10.80 5.02
C ASP A 359 12.83 10.15 3.81
N GLN A 360 12.88 10.83 2.67
CA GLN A 360 12.57 10.28 1.35
C GLN A 360 13.88 9.73 0.76
N ILE A 361 13.97 8.41 0.59
CA ILE A 361 15.23 7.75 0.21
C ILE A 361 15.03 7.05 -1.13
N ARG A 362 15.77 7.49 -2.15
CA ARG A 362 15.73 6.91 -3.49
C ARG A 362 16.70 5.74 -3.61
N TYR A 363 16.27 4.69 -4.30
CA TYR A 363 17.14 3.52 -4.52
C TYR A 363 18.44 3.88 -5.26
N ALA A 364 18.36 4.78 -6.25
CA ALA A 364 19.53 5.24 -7.00
C ALA A 364 20.58 5.92 -6.11
N GLU A 365 20.17 6.58 -5.04
CA GLU A 365 21.09 7.25 -4.09
C GLU A 365 21.81 6.24 -3.18
N VAL A 366 21.16 5.12 -2.89
CA VAL A 366 21.61 4.18 -1.86
C VAL A 366 22.26 2.93 -2.45
N PHE A 367 21.71 2.43 -3.55
CA PHE A 367 22.15 1.16 -4.13
C PHE A 367 22.85 1.30 -5.49
N GLY A 368 22.67 2.44 -6.16
CA GLY A 368 23.18 2.70 -7.51
C GLY A 368 22.50 1.78 -8.52
N ASP A 369 21.56 2.26 -9.27
CA ASP A 369 20.83 1.44 -10.27
C ASP A 369 21.42 1.51 -11.66
#